data_c2ad846646d8f374073a9ad64ce7704e
#
_entry.id   c2ad846646d8f374073a9ad64ce7704e
#
_cell.length_a   1.000
_cell.length_b   1.000
_cell.length_c   1.000
_cell.angle_alpha   90.00
_cell.angle_beta   90.00
_cell.angle_gamma   90.00
#
_symmetry.space_group_name_H-M   'P 1'
#
loop_
_entity.id
_entity.type
_entity.pdbx_description
1 polymer ?
#
loop_
_entity_poly.entity_id
_entity_poly.type
_entity_poly.pdbx_seq_one_letter_code
_entity_poly.pdbx_strand_id
1 'polypeptide(L)'
;IHPTPAFPIYESMINYTGSTPVPYDLTEDKDLKFDPDKILSLITDKTRLLILINPNNPTGSFVEKPVIDYFAKELEKHPHVTILSDEIYSRQIFDYKEMPSFFHYEALKDRLIVLEGWSKAYSMTGWRLGWSYWPKEMIPHVNKLLINSVSCVNAAAQFAGIAALDGPDDSIKDM
;
A
#
# COMPACT_ATOMS: atom_id res chain seq x y z
N ILE A 1 5.24 6.42 10.56
CA ILE A 1 5.57 7.42 9.52
C ILE A 1 4.53 7.25 8.41
N HIS A 2 3.95 8.34 7.90
CA HIS A 2 2.90 8.31 6.88
C HIS A 2 2.98 9.53 5.95
N PRO A 3 2.46 9.44 4.68
CA PRO A 3 2.46 10.58 3.75
C PRO A 3 1.43 11.65 4.13
N THR A 4 1.70 12.89 3.72
CA THR A 4 0.74 13.98 3.74
C THR A 4 0.95 14.92 2.52
N PRO A 5 -0.12 15.21 1.73
CA PRO A 5 -1.49 14.69 1.86
C PRO A 5 -1.61 13.22 1.49
N ALA A 6 -2.53 12.51 2.16
CA ALA A 6 -2.79 11.10 1.89
C ALA A 6 -4.24 10.72 2.20
N PHE A 7 -4.58 9.45 1.93
CA PHE A 7 -5.89 8.91 2.28
C PHE A 7 -6.08 8.97 3.81
N PRO A 8 -7.15 9.61 4.32
CA PRO A 8 -7.25 10.02 5.74
C PRO A 8 -7.29 8.87 6.74
N ILE A 9 -7.63 7.65 6.30
CA ILE A 9 -7.77 6.51 7.21
C ILE A 9 -6.48 6.19 7.96
N TYR A 10 -5.32 6.40 7.34
CA TYR A 10 -4.04 6.05 7.93
C TYR A 10 -3.74 6.88 9.18
N GLU A 11 -3.80 8.19 9.07
CA GLU A 11 -3.61 9.08 10.24
C GLU A 11 -4.67 8.85 11.31
N SER A 12 -5.94 8.67 10.89
CA SER A 12 -7.03 8.37 11.80
C SER A 12 -6.78 7.11 12.60
N MET A 13 -6.30 6.02 11.96
CA MET A 13 -6.03 4.75 12.63
C MET A 13 -4.76 4.80 13.49
N ILE A 14 -3.74 5.55 13.09
CA ILE A 14 -2.55 5.79 13.92
C ILE A 14 -2.98 6.44 15.23
N ASN A 15 -3.79 7.50 15.16
CA ASN A 15 -4.31 8.21 16.33
C ASN A 15 -5.24 7.30 17.17
N TYR A 16 -6.14 6.56 16.53
CA TYR A 16 -7.07 5.66 17.20
C TYR A 16 -6.35 4.58 18.03
N THR A 17 -5.23 4.06 17.52
CA THR A 17 -4.43 3.04 18.22
C THR A 17 -3.51 3.63 19.30
N GLY A 18 -3.53 4.95 19.52
CA GLY A 18 -2.68 5.62 20.49
C GLY A 18 -1.20 5.75 20.06
N SER A 19 -0.93 5.52 18.78
CA SER A 19 0.41 5.70 18.22
C SER A 19 0.65 7.17 17.85
N THR A 20 1.92 7.57 17.73
CA THR A 20 2.29 8.93 17.34
C THR A 20 2.42 9.01 15.80
N PRO A 21 1.61 9.83 15.12
CA PRO A 21 1.78 10.08 13.69
C PRO A 21 3.03 10.93 13.45
N VAL A 22 3.82 10.52 12.47
CA VAL A 22 4.99 11.28 11.99
C VAL A 22 4.81 11.47 10.48
N PRO A 23 4.35 12.64 10.03
CA PRO A 23 4.12 12.87 8.61
C PRO A 23 5.42 13.10 7.84
N TYR A 24 5.44 12.66 6.57
CA TYR A 24 6.35 13.16 5.55
C TYR A 24 5.55 13.88 4.45
N ASP A 25 5.97 15.11 4.15
CA ASP A 25 5.22 15.96 3.23
C ASP A 25 5.55 15.59 1.78
N LEU A 26 4.50 15.45 0.98
CA LEU A 26 4.58 15.41 -0.48
C LEU A 26 4.47 16.85 -0.98
N THR A 27 5.55 17.39 -1.52
CA THR A 27 5.65 18.81 -1.87
C THR A 27 5.66 19.03 -3.38
N GLU A 28 5.17 20.20 -3.84
CA GLU A 28 5.07 20.52 -5.26
C GLU A 28 6.43 20.60 -5.95
N ASP A 29 7.48 21.02 -5.25
CA ASP A 29 8.86 21.05 -5.75
C ASP A 29 9.46 19.65 -6.01
N LYS A 30 8.77 18.60 -5.56
CA LYS A 30 9.07 17.18 -5.78
C LYS A 30 7.97 16.48 -6.59
N ASP A 31 7.17 17.20 -7.37
CA ASP A 31 6.05 16.66 -8.12
C ASP A 31 5.06 15.86 -7.25
N LEU A 32 4.93 16.22 -5.99
CA LEU A 32 4.13 15.51 -4.97
C LEU A 32 4.54 14.04 -4.78
N LYS A 33 5.75 13.67 -5.18
CA LYS A 33 6.33 12.35 -4.95
C LYS A 33 7.03 12.31 -3.59
N PHE A 34 7.12 11.14 -2.99
CA PHE A 34 7.90 11.01 -1.77
C PHE A 34 9.41 11.08 -2.04
N ASP A 35 10.12 11.65 -1.09
CA ASP A 35 11.58 11.70 -1.07
C ASP A 35 12.11 10.62 -0.12
N PRO A 36 12.79 9.58 -0.62
CA PRO A 36 13.32 8.49 0.21
C PRO A 36 14.24 8.99 1.32
N ASP A 37 15.15 9.93 1.04
CA ASP A 37 16.12 10.41 2.01
C ASP A 37 15.45 11.19 3.16
N LYS A 38 14.41 11.96 2.84
CA LYS A 38 13.58 12.63 3.85
C LYS A 38 12.89 11.61 4.74
N ILE A 39 12.28 10.55 4.17
CA ILE A 39 11.61 9.50 4.94
C ILE A 39 12.62 8.76 5.83
N LEU A 40 13.77 8.37 5.28
CA LEU A 40 14.81 7.67 6.03
C LEU A 40 15.30 8.50 7.22
N SER A 41 15.41 9.81 7.08
CA SER A 41 15.81 10.73 8.17
C SER A 41 14.81 10.80 9.32
N LEU A 42 13.54 10.41 9.09
CA LEU A 42 12.49 10.35 10.12
C LEU A 42 12.49 9.04 10.90
N ILE A 43 13.23 8.02 10.45
CA ILE A 43 13.25 6.72 11.12
C ILE A 43 14.08 6.81 12.41
N THR A 44 13.49 6.34 13.50
CA THR A 44 14.13 6.24 14.80
C THR A 44 13.90 4.84 15.40
N ASP A 45 14.55 4.51 16.51
CA ASP A 45 14.32 3.25 17.25
C ASP A 45 12.86 3.06 17.70
N LYS A 46 12.08 4.14 17.73
CA LYS A 46 10.64 4.10 18.08
C LYS A 46 9.74 3.87 16.86
N THR A 47 10.27 3.99 15.64
CA THR A 47 9.50 3.76 14.42
C THR A 47 9.06 2.30 14.33
N ARG A 48 7.76 2.06 14.17
CA ARG A 48 7.20 0.70 14.03
C ARG A 48 6.63 0.45 12.65
N LEU A 49 6.01 1.47 12.06
CA LEU A 49 5.32 1.35 10.78
C LEU A 49 5.69 2.51 9.86
N LEU A 50 6.04 2.19 8.64
CA LEU A 50 6.17 3.11 7.52
C LEU A 50 5.05 2.82 6.52
N ILE A 51 4.24 3.83 6.21
CA ILE A 51 3.15 3.74 5.24
C ILE A 51 3.56 4.44 3.97
N LEU A 52 3.46 3.74 2.86
CA LEU A 52 3.72 4.21 1.50
C LEU A 52 2.46 4.00 0.68
N ILE A 53 2.11 4.98 -0.15
CA ILE A 53 0.97 4.91 -1.07
C ILE A 53 1.49 5.26 -2.45
N ASN A 54 1.51 4.28 -3.35
CA ASN A 54 2.02 4.49 -4.71
C ASN A 54 1.22 3.66 -5.72
N PRO A 55 0.52 4.27 -6.67
CA PRO A 55 0.26 5.73 -6.83
C PRO A 55 -0.48 6.34 -5.64
N ASN A 56 -0.20 7.62 -5.33
CA ASN A 56 -0.74 8.27 -4.14
C ASN A 56 -2.17 8.81 -4.33
N ASN A 57 -2.96 8.72 -3.29
CA ASN A 57 -4.26 9.38 -3.15
C ASN A 57 -4.16 10.46 -2.06
N PRO A 58 -4.43 11.77 -2.34
CA PRO A 58 -5.19 12.29 -3.48
C PRO A 58 -4.35 12.82 -4.65
N THR A 59 -3.02 12.84 -4.57
CA THR A 59 -2.17 13.61 -5.48
C THR A 59 -2.07 13.00 -6.89
N GLY A 60 -2.33 11.69 -7.02
CA GLY A 60 -2.08 10.95 -8.27
C GLY A 60 -0.61 10.78 -8.61
N SER A 61 0.30 11.24 -7.75
CA SER A 61 1.74 11.12 -7.98
C SER A 61 2.18 9.66 -8.00
N PHE A 62 3.18 9.39 -8.84
CA PHE A 62 3.74 8.07 -9.05
C PHE A 62 5.25 8.11 -8.88
N VAL A 63 5.79 7.21 -8.09
CA VAL A 63 7.23 7.08 -7.85
C VAL A 63 7.77 5.92 -8.68
N GLU A 64 8.77 6.23 -9.49
CA GLU A 64 9.32 5.32 -10.50
C GLU A 64 10.25 4.28 -9.88
N LYS A 65 10.45 3.19 -10.64
CA LYS A 65 11.24 2.04 -10.21
C LYS A 65 12.64 2.38 -9.69
N PRO A 66 13.46 3.25 -10.30
CA PRO A 66 14.79 3.53 -9.79
C PRO A 66 14.80 4.12 -8.37
N VAL A 67 13.80 4.94 -8.04
CA VAL A 67 13.63 5.52 -6.71
C VAL A 67 13.20 4.45 -5.71
N ILE A 68 12.28 3.57 -6.12
CA ILE A 68 11.83 2.43 -5.30
C ILE A 68 12.98 1.44 -5.05
N ASP A 69 13.79 1.12 -6.09
CA ASP A 69 14.97 0.26 -5.96
C ASP A 69 15.96 0.80 -4.91
N TYR A 70 16.27 2.08 -4.98
CA TYR A 70 17.12 2.75 -4.01
C TYR A 70 16.52 2.69 -2.61
N PHE A 71 15.25 3.06 -2.48
CA PHE A 71 14.58 3.12 -1.19
C PHE A 71 14.44 1.74 -0.53
N ALA A 72 14.09 0.72 -1.30
CA ALA A 72 14.00 -0.65 -0.80
C ALA A 72 15.34 -1.13 -0.22
N LYS A 73 16.45 -0.84 -0.92
CA LYS A 73 17.80 -1.17 -0.46
C LYS A 73 18.18 -0.43 0.84
N GLU A 74 17.86 0.85 0.93
CA GLU A 74 18.13 1.61 2.16
C GLU A 74 17.28 1.13 3.33
N LEU A 75 16.03 0.75 3.09
CA LEU A 75 15.15 0.18 4.11
C LEU A 75 15.67 -1.13 4.71
N GLU A 76 16.54 -1.88 4.02
CA GLU A 76 17.18 -3.08 4.59
C GLU A 76 17.99 -2.76 5.87
N LYS A 77 18.50 -1.54 5.99
CA LYS A 77 19.25 -1.06 7.16
C LYS A 77 18.36 -0.82 8.40
N HIS A 78 17.03 -0.87 8.24
CA HIS A 78 16.04 -0.59 9.28
C HIS A 78 15.12 -1.80 9.53
N PRO A 79 15.65 -2.95 9.99
CA PRO A 79 14.91 -4.21 10.07
C PRO A 79 13.75 -4.20 11.08
N HIS A 80 13.73 -3.24 12.00
CA HIS A 80 12.69 -3.07 13.02
C HIS A 80 11.43 -2.34 12.50
N VAL A 81 11.48 -1.80 11.27
CA VAL A 81 10.37 -1.04 10.67
C VAL A 81 9.53 -1.95 9.79
N THR A 82 8.26 -2.11 10.09
CA THR A 82 7.29 -2.74 9.19
C THR A 82 6.89 -1.76 8.09
N ILE A 83 6.79 -2.24 6.87
CA ILE A 83 6.42 -1.45 5.70
C ILE A 83 4.99 -1.82 5.29
N LEU A 84 4.12 -0.83 5.16
CA LEU A 84 2.80 -0.98 4.56
C LEU A 84 2.81 -0.25 3.23
N SER A 85 2.70 -1.00 2.14
CA SER A 85 2.59 -0.49 0.78
C SER A 85 1.15 -0.59 0.31
N ASP A 86 0.49 0.55 0.19
CA ASP A 86 -0.84 0.64 -0.40
C ASP A 86 -0.69 0.81 -1.91
N GLU A 87 -1.00 -0.26 -2.64
CA GLU A 87 -0.84 -0.35 -4.08
C GLU A 87 -2.18 -0.44 -4.82
N ILE A 88 -3.27 -0.01 -4.17
CA ILE A 88 -4.65 -0.12 -4.69
C ILE A 88 -4.84 0.50 -6.09
N TYR A 89 -3.96 1.43 -6.50
CA TYR A 89 -3.96 2.06 -7.81
C TYR A 89 -2.92 1.47 -8.78
N SER A 90 -2.33 0.33 -8.47
CA SER A 90 -1.24 -0.31 -9.21
C SER A 90 -1.51 -0.47 -10.72
N ARG A 91 -2.76 -0.68 -11.10
CA ARG A 91 -3.20 -0.85 -12.50
C ARG A 91 -3.73 0.43 -13.16
N GLN A 92 -3.70 1.57 -12.45
CA GLN A 92 -4.12 2.89 -12.93
C GLN A 92 -2.92 3.82 -13.09
N ILE A 93 -1.94 3.37 -13.89
CA ILE A 93 -0.71 4.10 -14.22
C ILE A 93 -0.71 4.41 -15.71
N PHE A 94 -0.82 5.70 -16.09
CA PHE A 94 -1.10 6.11 -17.47
C PHE A 94 0.15 6.22 -18.33
N ASP A 95 1.26 6.74 -17.79
CA ASP A 95 2.48 7.03 -18.53
C ASP A 95 3.59 5.99 -18.31
N TYR A 96 3.32 4.94 -17.55
CA TYR A 96 4.30 3.93 -17.14
C TYR A 96 3.84 2.54 -17.56
N LYS A 97 4.80 1.65 -17.81
CA LYS A 97 4.51 0.29 -18.27
C LYS A 97 4.25 -0.68 -17.12
N GLU A 98 4.83 -0.43 -15.96
CA GLU A 98 4.81 -1.35 -14.83
C GLU A 98 4.88 -0.59 -13.51
N MET A 99 4.10 -1.06 -12.55
CA MET A 99 4.12 -0.60 -11.16
C MET A 99 5.30 -1.24 -10.41
N PRO A 100 6.24 -0.45 -9.85
CA PRO A 100 7.32 -0.98 -9.03
C PRO A 100 6.81 -1.35 -7.64
N SER A 101 6.24 -2.54 -7.49
CA SER A 101 5.73 -3.03 -6.22
C SER A 101 6.86 -3.38 -5.25
N PHE A 102 6.69 -3.02 -3.97
CA PHE A 102 7.58 -3.46 -2.89
C PHE A 102 7.57 -4.98 -2.70
N PHE A 103 6.57 -5.68 -3.19
CA PHE A 103 6.48 -7.14 -3.16
C PHE A 103 7.63 -7.85 -3.92
N HIS A 104 8.29 -7.16 -4.84
CA HIS A 104 9.42 -7.71 -5.61
C HIS A 104 10.75 -7.76 -4.83
N TYR A 105 10.82 -7.13 -3.63
CA TYR A 105 12.06 -7.06 -2.83
C TYR A 105 12.05 -8.12 -1.72
N GLU A 106 12.71 -9.25 -1.98
CA GLU A 106 12.73 -10.42 -1.11
C GLU A 106 13.18 -10.09 0.32
N ALA A 107 14.19 -9.23 0.46
CA ALA A 107 14.73 -8.82 1.77
C ALA A 107 13.73 -8.08 2.67
N LEU A 108 12.61 -7.59 2.11
CA LEU A 108 11.60 -6.85 2.85
C LEU A 108 10.37 -7.70 3.22
N LYS A 109 10.18 -8.87 2.61
CA LYS A 109 8.94 -9.66 2.70
C LYS A 109 8.53 -10.05 4.11
N ASP A 110 9.47 -10.32 5.00
CA ASP A 110 9.18 -10.73 6.39
C ASP A 110 8.62 -9.58 7.25
N ARG A 111 8.56 -8.37 6.71
CA ARG A 111 8.03 -7.17 7.38
C ARG A 111 7.26 -6.24 6.44
N LEU A 112 6.85 -6.78 5.30
CA LEU A 112 6.06 -6.07 4.29
C LEU A 112 4.59 -6.44 4.41
N ILE A 113 3.74 -5.41 4.35
CA ILE A 113 2.30 -5.53 4.17
C ILE A 113 1.99 -4.86 2.83
N VAL A 114 1.33 -5.56 1.92
CA VAL A 114 0.83 -4.97 0.66
C VAL A 114 -0.68 -4.96 0.68
N LEU A 115 -1.28 -3.83 0.36
CA LEU A 115 -2.72 -3.69 0.19
C LEU A 115 -3.05 -3.50 -1.27
N GLU A 116 -4.01 -4.28 -1.75
CA GLU A 116 -4.49 -4.27 -3.12
C GLU A 116 -5.98 -4.66 -3.17
N GLY A 117 -6.64 -4.53 -4.32
CA GLY A 117 -8.02 -4.94 -4.45
C GLY A 117 -8.66 -4.60 -5.78
N TRP A 118 -9.91 -5.03 -5.91
CA TRP A 118 -10.69 -4.87 -7.13
C TRP A 118 -11.37 -3.51 -7.25
N SER A 119 -11.47 -2.77 -6.16
CA SER A 119 -12.26 -1.52 -6.09
C SER A 119 -11.91 -0.51 -7.18
N LYS A 120 -10.63 -0.35 -7.50
CA LYS A 120 -10.13 0.67 -8.43
C LYS A 120 -9.92 0.09 -9.82
N ALA A 121 -8.98 -0.85 -9.94
CA ALA A 121 -8.62 -1.45 -11.23
C ALA A 121 -9.81 -2.06 -12.00
N TYR A 122 -10.79 -2.61 -11.29
CA TYR A 122 -11.95 -3.26 -11.89
C TYR A 122 -13.26 -2.47 -11.72
N SER A 123 -13.21 -1.22 -11.27
CA SER A 123 -14.39 -0.40 -10.97
C SER A 123 -15.39 -1.08 -10.02
N MET A 124 -14.91 -1.92 -9.10
CA MET A 124 -15.70 -2.77 -8.22
C MET A 124 -15.80 -2.21 -6.78
N THR A 125 -15.93 -0.89 -6.64
CA THR A 125 -15.97 -0.23 -5.32
C THR A 125 -17.11 -0.74 -4.43
N GLY A 126 -18.28 -0.99 -5.00
CA GLY A 126 -19.48 -1.49 -4.30
C GLY A 126 -19.41 -2.96 -3.92
N TRP A 127 -18.52 -3.75 -4.53
CA TRP A 127 -18.38 -5.18 -4.25
C TRP A 127 -17.62 -5.47 -2.96
N ARG A 128 -16.90 -4.48 -2.41
CA ARG A 128 -16.15 -4.57 -1.15
C ARG A 128 -15.16 -5.72 -1.13
N LEU A 129 -14.35 -5.84 -2.18
CA LEU A 129 -13.35 -6.87 -2.39
C LEU A 129 -11.94 -6.27 -2.36
N GLY A 130 -11.08 -6.84 -1.53
CA GLY A 130 -9.68 -6.50 -1.43
C GLY A 130 -8.87 -7.70 -0.95
N TRP A 131 -7.58 -7.64 -1.12
CA TRP A 131 -6.64 -8.61 -0.59
C TRP A 131 -5.41 -7.90 -0.02
N SER A 132 -4.69 -8.60 0.81
CA SER A 132 -3.47 -8.08 1.39
C SER A 132 -2.45 -9.21 1.62
N TYR A 133 -1.20 -8.88 1.37
CA TYR A 133 -0.07 -9.71 1.77
C TYR A 133 0.38 -9.31 3.17
N TRP A 134 0.74 -10.31 3.98
CA TRP A 134 1.20 -10.10 5.35
C TRP A 134 2.40 -10.99 5.67
N PRO A 135 3.33 -10.54 6.53
CA PRO A 135 4.32 -11.42 7.13
C PRO A 135 3.66 -12.64 7.77
N LYS A 136 4.24 -13.81 7.55
CA LYS A 136 3.65 -15.10 7.97
C LYS A 136 3.26 -15.12 9.46
N GLU A 137 4.08 -14.53 10.30
CA GLU A 137 3.86 -14.48 11.75
C GLU A 137 2.65 -13.63 12.15
N MET A 138 2.27 -12.65 11.33
CA MET A 138 1.12 -11.77 11.58
C MET A 138 -0.21 -12.40 11.14
N ILE A 139 -0.21 -13.36 10.22
CA ILE A 139 -1.43 -13.95 9.64
C ILE A 139 -2.42 -14.45 10.68
N PRO A 140 -2.03 -15.20 11.75
CA PRO A 140 -2.99 -15.66 12.76
C PRO A 140 -3.69 -14.50 13.48
N HIS A 141 -2.99 -13.40 13.74
CA HIS A 141 -3.53 -12.22 14.41
C HIS A 141 -4.48 -11.45 13.49
N VAL A 142 -4.11 -11.28 12.23
CA VAL A 142 -4.94 -10.62 11.21
C VAL A 142 -6.22 -11.42 10.98
N ASN A 143 -6.14 -12.73 10.83
CA ASN A 143 -7.30 -13.59 10.66
C ASN A 143 -8.27 -13.49 11.85
N LYS A 144 -7.76 -13.49 13.08
CA LYS A 144 -8.56 -13.31 14.28
C LYS A 144 -9.27 -11.96 14.28
N LEU A 145 -8.58 -10.89 13.89
CA LEU A 145 -9.17 -9.56 13.77
C LEU A 145 -10.27 -9.53 12.70
N LEU A 146 -10.01 -10.08 11.52
CA LEU A 146 -10.97 -10.11 10.41
C LEU A 146 -12.23 -10.88 10.75
N ILE A 147 -12.09 -12.07 11.35
CA ILE A 147 -13.25 -12.88 11.78
C ILE A 147 -14.14 -12.11 12.75
N ASN A 148 -13.54 -11.33 13.67
CA ASN A 148 -14.30 -10.60 14.69
C ASN A 148 -14.78 -9.21 14.24
N SER A 149 -14.30 -8.69 13.12
CA SER A 149 -14.70 -7.36 12.60
C SER A 149 -15.61 -7.44 11.38
N VAL A 150 -15.26 -8.25 10.39
CA VAL A 150 -15.98 -8.34 9.11
C VAL A 150 -16.54 -9.72 8.81
N SER A 151 -16.26 -10.73 9.64
CA SER A 151 -16.65 -12.14 9.52
C SER A 151 -16.07 -12.79 8.27
N CYS A 152 -16.67 -12.57 7.10
CA CYS A 152 -16.18 -13.09 5.82
C CYS A 152 -16.59 -12.16 4.67
N VAL A 153 -15.89 -12.31 3.56
CA VAL A 153 -16.24 -11.63 2.31
C VAL A 153 -17.50 -12.31 1.72
N ASN A 154 -18.40 -11.49 1.17
CA ASN A 154 -19.60 -11.98 0.49
C ASN A 154 -19.25 -13.01 -0.59
N ALA A 155 -19.92 -14.17 -0.58
CA ALA A 155 -19.62 -15.28 -1.48
C ALA A 155 -19.79 -14.90 -2.98
N ALA A 156 -20.86 -14.18 -3.33
CA ALA A 156 -21.05 -13.73 -4.71
C ALA A 156 -19.95 -12.80 -5.16
N ALA A 157 -19.47 -11.92 -4.26
CA ALA A 157 -18.35 -11.03 -4.56
C ALA A 157 -17.04 -11.81 -4.80
N GLN A 158 -16.79 -12.90 -4.07
CA GLN A 158 -15.60 -13.75 -4.29
C GLN A 158 -15.61 -14.35 -5.70
N PHE A 159 -16.74 -14.91 -6.16
CA PHE A 159 -16.86 -15.42 -7.53
C PHE A 159 -16.71 -14.33 -8.59
N ALA A 160 -17.28 -13.15 -8.34
CA ALA A 160 -17.08 -11.99 -9.22
C ALA A 160 -15.61 -11.57 -9.29
N GLY A 161 -14.89 -11.61 -8.17
CA GLY A 161 -13.46 -11.31 -8.10
C GLY A 161 -12.61 -12.29 -8.91
N ILE A 162 -12.93 -13.59 -8.85
CA ILE A 162 -12.27 -14.63 -9.67
C ILE A 162 -12.54 -14.34 -11.16
N ALA A 163 -13.79 -14.11 -11.54
CA ALA A 163 -14.15 -13.80 -12.92
C ALA A 163 -13.45 -12.54 -13.46
N ALA A 164 -13.24 -11.53 -12.59
CA ALA A 164 -12.50 -10.32 -12.95
C ALA A 164 -11.02 -10.60 -13.20
N LEU A 165 -10.40 -11.49 -12.41
CA LEU A 165 -8.98 -11.86 -12.59
C LEU A 165 -8.75 -12.76 -13.83
N ASP A 166 -9.67 -13.66 -14.09
CA ASP A 166 -9.60 -14.60 -15.23
C ASP A 166 -10.10 -13.98 -16.53
N GLY A 167 -10.76 -12.85 -16.45
CA GLY A 167 -11.34 -12.13 -17.59
C GLY A 167 -10.31 -11.30 -18.38
N PRO A 168 -10.72 -10.73 -19.52
CA PRO A 168 -9.85 -9.87 -20.32
C PRO A 168 -9.57 -8.54 -19.60
N ASP A 169 -8.37 -8.01 -19.83
CA ASP A 169 -7.94 -6.71 -19.28
C ASP A 169 -8.43 -5.49 -20.10
N ASP A 170 -9.27 -5.70 -21.13
CA ASP A 170 -9.65 -4.64 -22.06
C ASP A 170 -10.37 -3.48 -21.35
N SER A 171 -11.29 -3.79 -20.45
CA SER A 171 -11.99 -2.77 -19.66
C SER A 171 -11.07 -1.93 -18.76
N ILE A 172 -9.97 -2.52 -18.30
CA ILE A 172 -8.96 -1.81 -17.48
C ILE A 172 -8.13 -0.89 -18.37
N LYS A 173 -7.79 -1.36 -19.57
CA LYS A 173 -7.01 -0.57 -20.55
C LYS A 173 -7.80 0.58 -21.14
N ASP A 174 -9.12 0.40 -21.29
CA ASP A 174 -10.02 1.43 -21.84
C ASP A 174 -10.37 2.54 -20.82
N MET A 175 -10.13 2.31 -19.54
CA MET A 175 -10.40 3.21 -18.41
C MET A 175 -9.30 4.26 -18.23
#